data_5569436c3430c75fa504e828ec374d4a
#
_entry.id   5569436c3430c75fa504e828ec374d4a
#
_cell.length_a   1.000
_cell.length_b   1.000
_cell.length_c   1.000
_cell.angle_alpha   90.00
_cell.angle_beta   90.00
_cell.angle_gamma   90.00
#
_symmetry.space_group_name_H-M   'P 1'
#
loop_
_entity.id
_entity.type
_entity.pdbx_description
1 polymer ?
#
loop_
_entity_poly.entity_id
_entity_poly.type
_entity_poly.pdbx_seq_one_letter_code
_entity_poly.pdbx_strand_id
1 'polypeptide(L)'
;VTNLEDDAEGSIEGSLRWAFNQYKSDFTIVFAVSGRIELVAPLKVKKSNFTVAGQTAPGDGICITSNKVNLGGSSNFILRHIRFRIGQTDVNGNILAENSLGAENCENFIIDHCTFGWSVEENINTFDDHFHTVQWCIVHEGLYNAGHPKGVRGYGCQWGGSSATYHHNLLANNQSRSPRFNGSR
;
A
#
# COMPACT_ATOMS: atom_id res chain seq x y z
N VAL A 1 -10.05 -11.69 -7.73
CA VAL A 1 -10.76 -11.24 -6.52
C VAL A 1 -12.21 -11.04 -6.88
N THR A 2 -13.10 -11.78 -6.21
CA THR A 2 -14.54 -11.83 -6.54
C THR A 2 -15.43 -11.33 -5.41
N ASN A 3 -14.87 -11.03 -4.24
CA ASN A 3 -15.56 -10.38 -3.12
C ASN A 3 -14.64 -9.37 -2.40
N LEU A 4 -15.20 -8.59 -1.49
CA LEU A 4 -14.50 -7.54 -0.75
C LEU A 4 -14.21 -7.92 0.70
N GLU A 5 -14.52 -9.15 1.09
CA GLU A 5 -14.34 -9.64 2.44
C GLU A 5 -12.86 -9.89 2.76
N ASP A 6 -12.54 -9.91 4.04
CA ASP A 6 -11.21 -10.27 4.55
C ASP A 6 -11.35 -11.05 5.85
N ASP A 7 -10.43 -11.98 6.06
CA ASP A 7 -10.22 -12.67 7.32
C ASP A 7 -8.71 -12.81 7.56
N ALA A 8 -8.28 -12.86 8.81
CA ALA A 8 -6.86 -12.82 9.15
C ALA A 8 -6.05 -13.97 8.53
N GLU A 9 -6.67 -15.13 8.34
CA GLU A 9 -6.04 -16.34 7.80
C GLU A 9 -6.06 -16.39 6.27
N GLY A 10 -6.91 -15.61 5.61
CA GLY A 10 -7.10 -15.64 4.16
C GLY A 10 -7.82 -16.92 3.71
N SER A 11 -8.82 -17.34 4.46
CA SER A 11 -9.62 -18.53 4.17
C SER A 11 -10.84 -18.25 3.28
N ILE A 12 -11.27 -16.99 3.20
CA ILE A 12 -12.42 -16.59 2.38
C ILE A 12 -12.04 -16.62 0.90
N GLU A 13 -12.53 -17.62 0.20
CA GLU A 13 -12.27 -17.81 -1.23
C GLU A 13 -12.70 -16.58 -2.04
N GLY A 14 -11.83 -16.14 -2.95
CA GLY A 14 -12.07 -14.99 -3.79
C GLY A 14 -11.76 -13.63 -3.13
N SER A 15 -11.38 -13.58 -1.85
CA SER A 15 -10.89 -12.37 -1.21
C SER A 15 -9.47 -12.00 -1.67
N LEU A 16 -9.02 -10.78 -1.41
CA LEU A 16 -7.68 -10.33 -1.78
C LEU A 16 -6.59 -11.13 -1.07
N ARG A 17 -6.72 -11.34 0.24
CA ARG A 17 -5.76 -12.10 1.05
C ARG A 17 -5.70 -13.56 0.62
N TRP A 18 -6.85 -14.18 0.39
CA TRP A 18 -6.92 -15.53 -0.16
C TRP A 18 -6.19 -15.64 -1.50
N ALA A 19 -6.42 -14.69 -2.41
CA ALA A 19 -5.74 -14.68 -3.72
C ALA A 19 -4.22 -14.62 -3.60
N PHE A 20 -3.69 -13.82 -2.68
CA PHE A 20 -2.25 -13.81 -2.38
C PHE A 20 -1.77 -15.14 -1.82
N ASN A 21 -2.58 -15.84 -1.02
CA ASN A 21 -2.17 -17.10 -0.40
C ASN A 21 -2.11 -18.28 -1.39
N GLN A 22 -2.82 -18.22 -2.53
CA GLN A 22 -2.89 -19.33 -3.50
C GLN A 22 -1.56 -19.56 -4.23
N TYR A 23 -0.77 -18.52 -4.48
CA TYR A 23 0.41 -18.61 -5.31
C TYR A 23 1.66 -18.10 -4.58
N LYS A 24 2.80 -18.71 -4.88
CA LYS A 24 4.11 -18.25 -4.37
C LYS A 24 4.72 -17.20 -5.29
N SER A 25 4.61 -17.40 -6.60
CA SER A 25 5.13 -16.52 -7.65
C SER A 25 4.35 -16.69 -8.96
N ASP A 26 4.65 -15.86 -9.96
CA ASP A 26 4.18 -15.96 -11.33
C ASP A 26 2.65 -15.87 -11.49
N PHE A 27 2.05 -14.86 -10.86
CA PHE A 27 0.61 -14.66 -10.88
C PHE A 27 0.20 -13.19 -11.11
N THR A 28 -1.02 -13.01 -11.55
CA THR A 28 -1.68 -11.71 -11.65
C THR A 28 -2.98 -11.72 -10.86
N ILE A 29 -3.11 -10.78 -9.94
CA ILE A 29 -4.37 -10.53 -9.23
C ILE A 29 -5.21 -9.56 -10.07
N VAL A 30 -6.40 -10.01 -10.42
CA VAL A 30 -7.44 -9.24 -11.11
C VAL A 30 -8.69 -9.15 -10.25
N PHE A 31 -9.53 -8.14 -10.49
CA PHE A 31 -10.71 -7.86 -9.69
C PHE A 31 -11.97 -7.92 -10.56
N ALA A 32 -12.94 -8.71 -10.13
CA ALA A 32 -14.27 -8.77 -10.72
C ALA A 32 -15.30 -7.91 -9.95
N VAL A 33 -14.85 -7.30 -8.86
CA VAL A 33 -15.66 -6.44 -7.98
C VAL A 33 -14.99 -5.08 -7.79
N SER A 34 -15.75 -4.09 -7.37
CA SER A 34 -15.25 -2.78 -6.95
C SER A 34 -15.76 -2.44 -5.56
N GLY A 35 -15.02 -1.60 -4.83
CA GLY A 35 -15.42 -1.15 -3.52
C GLY A 35 -14.28 -1.10 -2.52
N ARG A 36 -14.66 -1.13 -1.23
CA ARG A 36 -13.73 -1.07 -0.11
C ARG A 36 -13.45 -2.47 0.42
N ILE A 37 -12.18 -2.85 0.43
CA ILE A 37 -11.67 -4.01 1.15
C ILE A 37 -11.20 -3.53 2.52
N GLU A 38 -11.90 -3.93 3.56
CA GLU A 38 -11.58 -3.59 4.93
C GLU A 38 -10.74 -4.70 5.56
N LEU A 39 -9.43 -4.47 5.64
CA LEU A 39 -8.52 -5.49 6.17
C LEU A 39 -8.71 -5.67 7.68
N VAL A 40 -8.97 -6.88 8.13
CA VAL A 40 -9.12 -7.21 9.56
C VAL A 40 -7.76 -7.35 10.27
N ALA A 41 -6.69 -7.56 9.52
CA ALA A 41 -5.32 -7.62 10.01
C ALA A 41 -4.34 -7.12 8.94
N PRO A 42 -3.10 -6.74 9.28
CA PRO A 42 -2.11 -6.36 8.28
C PRO A 42 -1.95 -7.43 7.19
N LEU A 43 -1.99 -7.00 5.92
CA LEU A 43 -1.77 -7.87 4.78
C LEU A 43 -0.27 -7.93 4.49
N LYS A 44 0.38 -9.01 4.91
CA LYS A 44 1.82 -9.23 4.68
C LYS A 44 2.01 -10.06 3.41
N VAL A 45 2.67 -9.45 2.43
CA VAL A 45 2.99 -10.08 1.15
C VAL A 45 4.50 -10.13 1.00
N LYS A 46 5.06 -11.33 0.94
CA LYS A 46 6.47 -11.56 0.60
C LYS A 46 6.50 -12.54 -0.55
N LYS A 47 6.43 -12.01 -1.77
CA LYS A 47 6.23 -12.77 -3.01
C LYS A 47 7.13 -12.21 -4.11
N SER A 48 7.27 -12.98 -5.18
CA SER A 48 7.99 -12.56 -6.38
C SER A 48 7.18 -12.81 -7.65
N ASN A 49 7.54 -12.10 -8.72
CA ASN A 49 6.94 -12.24 -10.05
C ASN A 49 5.41 -12.10 -10.03
N PHE A 50 4.89 -11.00 -9.52
CA PHE A 50 3.44 -10.82 -9.49
C PHE A 50 2.99 -9.43 -9.95
N THR A 51 1.75 -9.36 -10.39
CA THR A 51 1.07 -8.11 -10.71
C THR A 51 -0.23 -8.00 -9.93
N VAL A 52 -0.50 -6.83 -9.35
CA VAL A 52 -1.81 -6.45 -8.84
C VAL A 52 -2.42 -5.46 -9.83
N ALA A 53 -3.36 -5.93 -10.62
CA ALA A 53 -3.97 -5.20 -11.73
C ALA A 53 -5.29 -4.53 -11.30
N GLY A 54 -5.21 -3.48 -10.47
CA GLY A 54 -6.39 -2.78 -9.94
C GLY A 54 -7.29 -2.17 -11.01
N GLN A 55 -6.75 -1.85 -12.21
CA GLN A 55 -7.52 -1.34 -13.35
C GLN A 55 -8.54 -2.34 -13.92
N THR A 56 -8.48 -3.59 -13.52
CA THR A 56 -9.47 -4.60 -13.92
C THR A 56 -10.77 -4.52 -13.11
N ALA A 57 -10.73 -3.84 -11.97
CA ALA A 57 -11.93 -3.65 -11.16
C ALA A 57 -12.96 -2.80 -11.89
N PRO A 58 -14.25 -3.17 -11.85
CA PRO A 58 -15.31 -2.35 -12.43
C PRO A 58 -15.53 -1.05 -11.64
N GLY A 59 -16.35 -0.16 -12.19
CA GLY A 59 -16.78 1.08 -11.50
C GLY A 59 -15.64 1.91 -10.96
N ASP A 60 -15.72 2.25 -9.68
CA ASP A 60 -14.75 3.13 -9.01
C ASP A 60 -13.46 2.43 -8.57
N GLY A 61 -13.27 1.15 -8.89
CA GLY A 61 -12.06 0.41 -8.55
C GLY A 61 -11.99 -0.02 -7.08
N ILE A 62 -10.79 -0.34 -6.60
CA ILE A 62 -10.54 -0.90 -5.27
C ILE A 62 -9.95 0.13 -4.32
N CYS A 63 -10.47 0.16 -3.09
CA CYS A 63 -9.91 0.90 -1.96
C CYS A 63 -9.60 -0.06 -0.81
N ILE A 64 -8.35 -0.09 -0.34
CA ILE A 64 -7.92 -0.88 0.81
C ILE A 64 -7.87 0.00 2.05
N THR A 65 -8.48 -0.46 3.15
CA THR A 65 -8.64 0.31 4.40
C THR A 65 -8.31 -0.51 5.64
N SER A 66 -8.27 0.15 6.79
CA SER A 66 -8.27 -0.41 8.16
C SER A 66 -7.00 -1.12 8.60
N ASN A 67 -6.15 -1.53 7.70
CA ASN A 67 -4.84 -2.08 8.05
C ASN A 67 -3.81 -1.89 6.93
N LYS A 68 -2.53 -2.00 7.32
CA LYS A 68 -1.37 -1.87 6.45
C LYS A 68 -1.29 -2.98 5.42
N VAL A 69 -0.93 -2.62 4.19
CA VAL A 69 -0.36 -3.58 3.23
C VAL A 69 1.17 -3.50 3.31
N ASN A 70 1.80 -4.63 3.57
CA ASN A 70 3.25 -4.75 3.68
C ASN A 70 3.78 -5.69 2.60
N LEU A 71 4.55 -5.12 1.66
CA LEU A 71 5.19 -5.84 0.55
C LEU A 71 6.65 -6.18 0.85
N GLY A 72 7.14 -5.91 2.07
CA GLY A 72 8.54 -6.02 2.44
C GLY A 72 9.20 -7.34 2.06
N GLY A 73 10.34 -7.25 1.38
CA GLY A 73 11.10 -8.39 0.86
C GLY A 73 10.48 -9.05 -0.38
N SER A 74 9.54 -8.40 -1.04
CA SER A 74 9.01 -8.82 -2.35
C SER A 74 9.90 -8.37 -3.50
N SER A 75 9.81 -9.06 -4.64
CA SER A 75 10.59 -8.72 -5.83
C SER A 75 9.81 -8.95 -7.13
N ASN A 76 10.24 -8.27 -8.20
CA ASN A 76 9.66 -8.42 -9.54
C ASN A 76 8.14 -8.23 -9.53
N PHE A 77 7.65 -7.08 -9.06
CA PHE A 77 6.22 -6.87 -9.00
C PHE A 77 5.75 -5.55 -9.60
N ILE A 78 4.49 -5.53 -10.00
CA ILE A 78 3.78 -4.35 -10.47
C ILE A 78 2.51 -4.18 -9.62
N LEU A 79 2.33 -2.99 -9.04
CA LEU A 79 1.14 -2.61 -8.29
C LEU A 79 0.48 -1.41 -8.98
N ARG A 80 -0.77 -1.57 -9.45
CA ARG A 80 -1.43 -0.54 -10.24
C ARG A 80 -2.87 -0.29 -9.83
N HIS A 81 -3.28 1.00 -9.90
CA HIS A 81 -4.66 1.47 -9.78
C HIS A 81 -5.37 1.01 -8.50
N ILE A 82 -4.69 1.04 -7.37
CA ILE A 82 -5.25 0.76 -6.05
C ILE A 82 -5.25 2.05 -5.21
N ARG A 83 -6.30 2.26 -4.46
CA ARG A 83 -6.38 3.32 -3.45
C ARG A 83 -6.11 2.72 -2.07
N PHE A 84 -5.24 3.37 -1.30
CA PHE A 84 -4.91 2.99 0.06
C PHE A 84 -5.37 4.10 1.00
N ARG A 85 -6.26 3.78 1.93
CA ARG A 85 -6.85 4.70 2.93
C ARG A 85 -6.95 3.97 4.26
N ILE A 86 -5.82 3.76 4.90
CA ILE A 86 -5.75 2.94 6.10
C ILE A 86 -6.68 3.46 7.20
N GLY A 87 -6.79 4.78 7.38
CA GLY A 87 -7.61 5.38 8.43
C GLY A 87 -6.89 5.48 9.78
N GLN A 88 -7.64 5.96 10.77
CA GLN A 88 -7.14 6.17 12.12
C GLN A 88 -7.14 4.89 12.95
N THR A 89 -8.12 4.02 12.74
CA THR A 89 -8.35 2.82 13.55
C THR A 89 -8.46 1.57 12.70
N ASP A 90 -8.13 0.45 13.32
CA ASP A 90 -8.48 -0.87 12.79
C ASP A 90 -9.99 -1.17 12.91
N VAL A 91 -10.41 -2.34 12.47
CA VAL A 91 -11.81 -2.79 12.53
C VAL A 91 -12.35 -2.95 13.96
N ASN A 92 -11.48 -3.01 14.96
CA ASN A 92 -11.82 -3.13 16.38
C ASN A 92 -11.78 -1.77 17.10
N GLY A 93 -11.50 -0.68 16.39
CA GLY A 93 -11.40 0.66 16.96
C GLY A 93 -10.04 0.99 17.62
N ASN A 94 -9.04 0.13 17.48
CA ASN A 94 -7.70 0.41 18.01
C ASN A 94 -6.98 1.43 17.12
N ILE A 95 -6.33 2.42 17.75
CA ILE A 95 -5.53 3.42 17.02
C ILE A 95 -4.39 2.73 16.27
N LEU A 96 -4.30 3.01 15.00
CA LEU A 96 -3.20 2.55 14.15
C LEU A 96 -1.96 3.44 14.32
N ALA A 97 -0.78 2.86 14.14
CA ALA A 97 0.49 3.57 14.13
C ALA A 97 1.34 3.08 12.95
N GLU A 98 0.70 3.02 11.77
CA GLU A 98 1.21 2.32 10.60
C GLU A 98 1.09 3.16 9.32
N ASN A 99 1.90 2.81 8.34
CA ASN A 99 1.80 3.30 6.96
C ASN A 99 0.61 2.62 6.26
N SER A 100 0.04 3.25 5.22
CA SER A 100 -0.94 2.53 4.39
C SER A 100 -0.29 1.45 3.54
N LEU A 101 0.87 1.75 2.93
CA LEU A 101 1.68 0.79 2.18
C LEU A 101 3.14 0.90 2.64
N GLY A 102 3.74 -0.25 2.95
CA GLY A 102 5.18 -0.39 3.17
C GLY A 102 5.80 -1.30 2.12
N ALA A 103 6.82 -0.80 1.42
CA ALA A 103 7.75 -1.57 0.63
C ALA A 103 9.14 -1.33 1.23
N GLU A 104 9.71 -2.35 1.83
CA GLU A 104 11.01 -2.29 2.50
C GLU A 104 11.83 -3.49 2.10
N ASN A 105 13.06 -3.27 1.67
CA ASN A 105 13.93 -4.32 1.15
C ASN A 105 13.29 -5.06 -0.04
N CYS A 106 12.61 -4.34 -0.91
CA CYS A 106 12.04 -4.85 -2.14
C CYS A 106 12.99 -4.61 -3.31
N GLU A 107 12.83 -5.39 -4.37
CA GLU A 107 13.67 -5.28 -5.57
C GLU A 107 12.85 -5.39 -6.86
N ASN A 108 13.23 -4.56 -7.84
CA ASN A 108 12.67 -4.60 -9.20
C ASN A 108 11.15 -4.49 -9.23
N PHE A 109 10.62 -3.29 -8.93
CA PHE A 109 9.18 -3.11 -8.90
C PHE A 109 8.71 -1.76 -9.46
N ILE A 110 7.44 -1.72 -9.80
CA ILE A 110 6.74 -0.50 -10.19
C ILE A 110 5.46 -0.35 -9.37
N ILE A 111 5.28 0.84 -8.77
CA ILE A 111 4.02 1.30 -8.20
C ILE A 111 3.50 2.41 -9.11
N ASP A 112 2.33 2.20 -9.71
CA ASP A 112 1.84 3.00 -10.82
C ASP A 112 0.35 3.33 -10.67
N HIS A 113 -0.03 4.60 -10.86
CA HIS A 113 -1.41 5.07 -10.79
C HIS A 113 -2.14 4.69 -9.48
N CYS A 114 -1.43 4.65 -8.37
CA CYS A 114 -2.01 4.39 -7.05
C CYS A 114 -2.26 5.69 -6.28
N THR A 115 -3.13 5.64 -5.29
CA THR A 115 -3.31 6.77 -4.38
C THR A 115 -3.16 6.33 -2.92
N PHE A 116 -2.47 7.15 -2.14
CA PHE A 116 -2.14 6.89 -0.74
C PHE A 116 -2.60 8.06 0.12
N GLY A 117 -3.35 7.78 1.16
CA GLY A 117 -3.84 8.82 2.05
C GLY A 117 -4.39 8.29 3.36
N TRP A 118 -4.66 9.21 4.28
CA TRP A 118 -5.30 8.95 5.57
C TRP A 118 -4.53 7.97 6.46
N SER A 119 -3.21 7.99 6.34
CA SER A 119 -2.34 7.23 7.23
C SER A 119 -2.01 8.04 8.48
N VAL A 120 -1.82 7.35 9.59
CA VAL A 120 -1.39 7.95 10.86
C VAL A 120 0.13 8.00 11.00
N GLU A 121 0.88 7.42 10.10
CA GLU A 121 2.34 7.54 9.96
C GLU A 121 2.63 8.08 8.55
N GLU A 122 3.45 7.44 7.70
CA GLU A 122 3.54 7.77 6.29
C GLU A 122 2.39 7.20 5.47
N ASN A 123 1.95 7.91 4.45
CA ASN A 123 0.97 7.35 3.51
C ASN A 123 1.59 6.21 2.69
N ILE A 124 2.85 6.34 2.30
CA ILE A 124 3.65 5.29 1.65
C ILE A 124 5.09 5.35 2.13
N ASN A 125 5.69 4.19 2.36
CA ASN A 125 7.10 4.04 2.69
C ASN A 125 7.77 3.08 1.70
N THR A 126 8.85 3.55 1.05
CA THR A 126 9.80 2.73 0.28
C THR A 126 11.18 2.95 0.92
N PHE A 127 11.78 1.89 1.44
CA PHE A 127 13.03 2.00 2.19
C PHE A 127 13.97 0.81 1.96
N ASP A 128 15.24 1.08 1.73
CA ASP A 128 16.24 0.07 1.36
C ASP A 128 15.82 -0.81 0.16
N ASP A 129 15.11 -0.21 -0.78
CA ASP A 129 14.62 -0.86 -2.00
C ASP A 129 15.64 -0.66 -3.14
N HIS A 130 15.57 -1.55 -4.15
CA HIS A 130 16.46 -1.48 -5.31
C HIS A 130 15.71 -1.59 -6.63
N PHE A 131 16.16 -0.86 -7.65
CA PHE A 131 15.62 -0.93 -9.02
C PHE A 131 14.10 -0.74 -9.08
N HIS A 132 13.61 0.41 -8.62
CA HIS A 132 12.17 0.62 -8.58
C HIS A 132 11.71 1.96 -9.14
N THR A 133 10.44 2.01 -9.48
CA THR A 133 9.77 3.22 -9.92
C THR A 133 8.45 3.42 -9.17
N VAL A 134 8.22 4.64 -8.67
CA VAL A 134 6.92 5.10 -8.19
C VAL A 134 6.47 6.24 -9.09
N GLN A 135 5.37 6.04 -9.81
CA GLN A 135 4.95 6.98 -10.84
C GLN A 135 3.43 7.18 -10.88
N TRP A 136 3.02 8.39 -11.33
CA TRP A 136 1.62 8.75 -11.54
C TRP A 136 0.74 8.50 -10.30
N CYS A 137 1.32 8.64 -9.13
CA CYS A 137 0.66 8.42 -7.87
C CYS A 137 0.23 9.73 -7.20
N ILE A 138 -0.77 9.65 -6.35
CA ILE A 138 -1.18 10.76 -5.49
C ILE A 138 -0.94 10.35 -4.03
N VAL A 139 -0.17 11.17 -3.29
CA VAL A 139 0.11 10.96 -1.86
C VAL A 139 -0.43 12.16 -1.09
N HIS A 140 -1.51 11.98 -0.35
CA HIS A 140 -2.23 13.13 0.19
C HIS A 140 -2.89 12.88 1.55
N GLU A 141 -3.16 13.99 2.25
CA GLU A 141 -4.03 14.02 3.44
C GLU A 141 -3.62 13.02 4.53
N GLY A 142 -2.33 12.98 4.88
CA GLY A 142 -1.88 12.26 6.06
C GLY A 142 -2.58 12.78 7.33
N LEU A 143 -2.99 11.90 8.23
CA LEU A 143 -3.77 12.24 9.42
C LEU A 143 -2.88 12.84 10.50
N TYR A 144 -2.96 14.18 10.69
CA TYR A 144 -2.02 14.93 11.51
C TYR A 144 -2.10 14.59 13.01
N ASN A 145 -3.28 14.65 13.59
CA ASN A 145 -3.49 14.40 15.02
C ASN A 145 -4.44 13.23 15.23
N ALA A 146 -3.97 12.04 14.93
CA ALA A 146 -4.78 10.85 14.89
C ALA A 146 -4.43 9.82 15.98
N GLY A 147 -3.82 10.26 17.07
CA GLY A 147 -3.57 9.42 18.24
C GLY A 147 -2.34 8.52 18.14
N HIS A 148 -1.44 8.76 17.19
CA HIS A 148 -0.19 7.99 17.10
C HIS A 148 0.62 8.08 18.40
N PRO A 149 1.19 6.96 18.94
CA PRO A 149 1.90 6.94 20.23
C PRO A 149 3.11 7.91 20.33
N LYS A 150 3.71 8.26 19.20
CA LYS A 150 4.84 9.20 19.13
C LYS A 150 4.39 10.66 18.90
N GLY A 151 3.12 10.99 19.10
CA GLY A 151 2.56 12.32 18.90
C GLY A 151 2.06 12.56 17.46
N VAL A 152 1.93 13.83 17.08
CA VAL A 152 1.39 14.22 15.77
C VAL A 152 2.26 13.73 14.60
N ARG A 153 1.61 13.28 13.53
CA ARG A 153 2.21 12.72 12.32
C ARG A 153 1.59 13.29 11.05
N GLY A 154 0.98 12.50 10.21
CA GLY A 154 0.36 12.90 8.95
C GLY A 154 1.36 13.12 7.83
N TYR A 155 2.35 12.24 7.76
CA TYR A 155 3.43 12.33 6.79
C TYR A 155 3.02 11.83 5.42
N GLY A 156 3.58 12.44 4.37
CA GLY A 156 3.36 12.02 2.99
C GLY A 156 4.06 10.71 2.69
N CYS A 157 5.34 10.79 2.40
CA CYS A 157 6.09 9.60 2.00
C CYS A 157 7.54 9.64 2.48
N GLN A 158 8.04 8.48 2.85
CA GLN A 158 9.45 8.23 2.99
C GLN A 158 9.90 7.44 1.77
N TRP A 159 10.71 8.06 0.95
CA TRP A 159 11.28 7.48 -0.25
C TRP A 159 12.76 7.22 -0.05
N GLY A 160 13.22 6.06 -0.47
CA GLY A 160 14.61 5.66 -0.32
C GLY A 160 14.95 4.49 -1.22
N GLY A 161 16.19 4.04 -1.10
CA GLY A 161 16.70 2.94 -1.90
C GLY A 161 17.70 3.39 -2.97
N SER A 162 18.15 2.48 -3.81
CA SER A 162 19.12 2.71 -4.87
C SER A 162 18.56 2.38 -6.25
N SER A 163 19.04 3.07 -7.29
CA SER A 163 18.49 2.94 -8.64
C SER A 163 16.98 3.14 -8.69
N ALA A 164 16.51 4.19 -8.01
CA ALA A 164 15.12 4.51 -7.84
C ALA A 164 14.69 5.67 -8.72
N THR A 165 13.49 5.61 -9.28
CA THR A 165 12.87 6.70 -10.03
C THR A 165 11.53 7.08 -9.42
N TYR A 166 11.36 8.36 -9.10
CA TYR A 166 10.11 8.92 -8.62
C TYR A 166 9.68 10.05 -9.54
N HIS A 167 8.62 9.85 -10.32
CA HIS A 167 8.20 10.87 -11.29
C HIS A 167 6.69 10.96 -11.47
N HIS A 168 6.21 12.11 -11.91
CA HIS A 168 4.79 12.38 -12.17
C HIS A 168 3.88 12.09 -10.97
N ASN A 169 4.38 12.33 -9.75
CA ASN A 169 3.61 12.14 -8.53
C ASN A 169 3.10 13.48 -7.99
N LEU A 170 1.88 13.50 -7.47
CA LEU A 170 1.33 14.62 -6.75
C LEU A 170 1.40 14.34 -5.23
N LEU A 171 2.07 15.23 -4.50
CA LEU A 171 2.11 15.20 -3.04
C LEU A 171 1.40 16.43 -2.50
N ALA A 172 0.30 16.25 -1.78
CA ALA A 172 -0.56 17.35 -1.36
C ALA A 172 -1.11 17.15 0.07
N ASN A 173 -1.25 18.25 0.79
CA ASN A 173 -1.94 18.30 2.09
C ASN A 173 -1.40 17.30 3.13
N ASN A 174 -0.10 17.04 3.12
CA ASN A 174 0.57 16.28 4.16
C ASN A 174 1.28 17.25 5.11
N GLN A 175 1.41 16.90 6.37
CA GLN A 175 2.06 17.72 7.37
C GLN A 175 3.55 17.96 7.05
N SER A 176 4.23 16.90 6.58
CA SER A 176 5.62 16.93 6.11
C SER A 176 5.96 15.68 5.30
N ARG A 177 7.22 15.48 4.98
CA ARG A 177 7.70 14.36 4.16
C ARG A 177 7.01 14.30 2.79
N SER A 178 7.10 15.40 2.05
CA SER A 178 6.48 15.53 0.72
C SER A 178 7.51 15.83 -0.39
N PRO A 179 8.45 14.90 -0.65
CA PRO A 179 8.83 13.67 0.06
C PRO A 179 9.93 13.89 1.12
N ARG A 180 10.20 12.90 1.95
CA ARG A 180 11.47 12.72 2.64
C ARG A 180 12.27 11.66 1.93
N PHE A 181 13.46 12.00 1.45
CA PHE A 181 14.42 11.03 0.95
C PHE A 181 15.29 10.50 2.09
N ASN A 182 15.44 9.18 2.18
CA ASN A 182 16.21 8.54 3.23
C ASN A 182 16.91 7.29 2.69
N GLY A 183 18.22 7.20 2.94
CA GLY A 183 18.95 5.96 2.72
C GLY A 183 19.15 5.55 1.27
N SER A 184 19.71 6.42 0.43
CA SER A 184 20.39 5.96 -0.78
C SER A 184 21.83 5.60 -0.41
N ARG A 185 22.20 4.38 -0.56
CA ARG A 185 23.60 3.95 -0.57
C ARG A 185 24.10 3.77 -1.99
#